data_533d9e9f5cbd75de8819b8538779c0ff
#
_entry.id   533d9e9f5cbd75de8819b8538779c0ff
#
_cell.length_a   1.000
_cell.length_b   1.000
_cell.length_c   1.000
_cell.angle_alpha   90.00
_cell.angle_beta   90.00
_cell.angle_gamma   90.00
#
_symmetry.space_group_name_H-M   'P 1'
#
loop_
_entity.id
_entity.type
_entity.pdbx_description
1 polymer ?
#
loop_
_entity_poly.entity_id
_entity_poly.type
_entity_poly.pdbx_seq_one_letter_code
_entity_poly.pdbx_strand_id
1 'polypeptide(L)'
;MTLVVINNGYLGNVRQWQQLFYDKRYACTNLLMDESAIVTRDMIDNDEFEYVPDFVKLAEAYGAQGIRVTKVEELEAAFTKADAFKKGPTLIECIVPTELNVLPMVPAGKSLSDMLLKDKK
;
A
#
# COMPACT_ATOMS: atom_id res chain seq x y z
N MET A 1 3.84 19.48 5.88
CA MET A 1 4.15 18.43 4.86
C MET A 1 3.31 17.22 5.15
N THR A 2 2.65 16.65 4.14
CA THR A 2 1.85 15.42 4.26
C THR A 2 2.49 14.32 3.42
N LEU A 3 2.77 13.16 4.04
CA LEU A 3 3.19 11.93 3.37
C LEU A 3 1.98 11.01 3.24
N VAL A 4 1.83 10.39 2.07
CA VAL A 4 0.82 9.34 1.88
C VAL A 4 1.54 8.03 1.56
N VAL A 5 1.30 7.00 2.35
CA VAL A 5 1.82 5.65 2.16
C VAL A 5 0.69 4.76 1.72
N ILE A 6 0.80 4.17 0.54
CA ILE A 6 -0.12 3.12 0.08
C ILE A 6 0.45 1.79 0.54
N ASN A 7 -0.16 1.23 1.59
CA ASN A 7 0.33 0.02 2.24
C ASN A 7 -0.51 -1.20 1.81
N ASN A 8 0.12 -2.08 1.05
CA ASN A 8 -0.46 -3.35 0.62
C ASN A 8 0.21 -4.57 1.32
N GLY A 9 0.99 -4.31 2.37
CA GLY A 9 1.76 -5.33 3.10
C GLY A 9 2.98 -5.89 2.35
N TYR A 10 3.34 -5.30 1.22
CA TYR A 10 4.43 -5.79 0.37
C TYR A 10 5.30 -4.65 -0.19
N LEU A 11 6.48 -4.99 -0.66
CA LEU A 11 7.25 -4.14 -1.57
C LEU A 11 6.55 -4.15 -2.94
N GLY A 12 5.52 -3.30 -3.08
CA GLY A 12 4.45 -3.42 -4.06
C GLY A 12 4.90 -3.53 -5.51
N ASN A 13 5.90 -2.73 -5.94
CA ASN A 13 6.40 -2.78 -7.31
C ASN A 13 7.05 -4.13 -7.64
N VAL A 14 7.89 -4.66 -6.74
CA VAL A 14 8.55 -5.96 -6.93
C VAL A 14 7.52 -7.09 -6.90
N ARG A 15 6.57 -7.04 -5.94
CA ARG A 15 5.47 -8.00 -5.87
C ARG A 15 4.67 -8.04 -7.19
N GLN A 16 4.33 -6.88 -7.77
CA GLN A 16 3.61 -6.81 -9.05
C GLN A 16 4.39 -7.50 -10.17
N TRP A 17 5.71 -7.33 -10.24
CA TRP A 17 6.54 -8.02 -11.22
C TRP A 17 6.59 -9.52 -10.97
N GLN A 18 6.68 -9.95 -9.73
CA GLN A 18 6.63 -11.37 -9.38
C GLN A 18 5.29 -11.99 -9.78
N GLN A 19 4.20 -11.27 -9.62
CA GLN A 19 2.88 -11.72 -10.09
C GLN A 19 2.82 -11.82 -11.61
N LEU A 20 3.24 -10.78 -12.33
CA LEU A 20 3.05 -10.68 -13.77
C LEU A 20 4.01 -11.55 -14.59
N PHE A 21 5.22 -11.78 -14.09
CA PHE A 21 6.31 -12.39 -14.85
C PHE A 21 6.90 -13.65 -14.23
N TYR A 22 6.58 -13.97 -12.98
CA TYR A 22 7.21 -15.06 -12.23
C TYR A 22 6.18 -15.95 -11.50
N ASP A 23 4.97 -16.09 -12.06
CA ASP A 23 3.91 -16.99 -11.58
C ASP A 23 3.60 -16.83 -10.08
N LYS A 24 3.52 -15.58 -9.60
CA LYS A 24 3.27 -15.25 -8.18
C LYS A 24 4.27 -15.85 -7.19
N ARG A 25 5.50 -16.13 -7.63
CA ARG A 25 6.56 -16.57 -6.72
C ARG A 25 7.08 -15.38 -5.93
N TYR A 26 6.35 -15.02 -4.87
CA TYR A 26 6.72 -13.92 -3.99
C TYR A 26 7.92 -14.32 -3.13
N ALA A 27 9.01 -13.59 -3.24
CA ALA A 27 10.22 -13.82 -2.48
C ALA A 27 10.80 -12.48 -1.99
N CYS A 28 11.07 -12.41 -0.69
CA CYS A 28 11.67 -11.25 -0.03
C CYS A 28 10.90 -9.93 -0.24
N THR A 29 9.59 -9.98 -0.43
CA THR A 29 8.75 -8.81 -0.69
C THR A 29 7.60 -8.64 0.29
N ASN A 30 7.29 -9.69 1.05
CA ASN A 30 6.25 -9.67 2.07
C ASN A 30 6.74 -8.92 3.32
N LEU A 31 5.93 -7.98 3.82
CA LEU A 31 6.14 -7.21 5.04
C LEU A 31 5.15 -7.59 6.14
N LEU A 32 4.32 -8.61 5.91
CA LEU A 32 3.38 -9.12 6.89
C LEU A 32 4.09 -10.02 7.91
N MET A 33 3.54 -10.13 9.11
CA MET A 33 4.07 -11.03 10.14
C MET A 33 3.94 -12.50 9.74
N ASP A 34 2.88 -12.86 9.04
CA ASP A 34 2.71 -14.15 8.39
C ASP A 34 3.19 -14.07 6.93
N GLU A 35 4.27 -14.76 6.61
CA GLU A 35 4.87 -14.77 5.27
C GLU A 35 3.94 -15.36 4.19
N SER A 36 2.96 -16.15 4.57
CA SER A 36 1.96 -16.73 3.66
C SER A 36 0.72 -15.86 3.47
N ALA A 37 0.53 -14.84 4.30
CA ALA A 37 -0.66 -14.02 4.31
C ALA A 37 -0.74 -13.10 3.07
N ILE A 38 -1.95 -12.94 2.59
CA ILE A 38 -2.32 -11.96 1.56
C ILE A 38 -3.45 -11.12 2.13
N VAL A 39 -3.25 -9.81 2.22
CA VAL A 39 -4.29 -8.90 2.70
C VAL A 39 -5.39 -8.79 1.66
N THR A 40 -6.59 -9.19 2.04
CA THR A 40 -7.80 -9.09 1.22
C THR A 40 -8.65 -7.91 1.66
N ARG A 41 -9.64 -7.53 0.84
CA ARG A 41 -10.59 -6.48 1.22
C ARG A 41 -11.38 -6.83 2.47
N ASP A 42 -11.81 -8.09 2.58
CA ASP A 42 -12.59 -8.57 3.72
C ASP A 42 -11.76 -8.49 5.03
N MET A 43 -10.47 -8.82 4.99
CA MET A 43 -9.58 -8.67 6.14
C MET A 43 -9.42 -7.21 6.55
N ILE A 44 -9.35 -6.29 5.59
CA ILE A 44 -9.27 -4.85 5.87
C ILE A 44 -10.55 -4.36 6.54
N ASP A 45 -11.70 -4.77 6.02
CA ASP A 45 -13.00 -4.33 6.53
C ASP A 45 -13.29 -4.88 7.94
N ASN A 46 -12.68 -6.02 8.31
CA ASN A 46 -12.80 -6.66 9.62
C ASN A 46 -11.64 -6.37 10.57
N ASP A 47 -10.64 -5.59 10.14
CA ASP A 47 -9.41 -5.31 10.91
C ASP A 47 -8.64 -6.60 11.32
N GLU A 48 -8.64 -7.60 10.44
CA GLU A 48 -8.08 -8.94 10.67
C GLU A 48 -6.70 -9.11 10.01
N PHE A 49 -5.81 -8.12 10.12
CA PHE A 49 -4.46 -8.22 9.56
C PHE A 49 -3.43 -7.55 10.44
N GLU A 50 -2.25 -8.14 10.48
CA GLU A 50 -1.08 -7.55 11.11
C GLU A 50 0.00 -7.30 10.05
N TYR A 51 0.70 -6.19 10.13
CA TYR A 51 1.79 -5.84 9.22
C TYR A 51 2.89 -5.05 9.92
N VAL A 52 4.06 -5.10 9.33
CA VAL A 52 5.27 -4.42 9.81
C VAL A 52 5.89 -3.66 8.63
N PRO A 53 6.29 -2.39 8.82
CA PRO A 53 6.10 -1.59 10.04
C PRO A 53 4.69 -1.03 10.19
N ASP A 54 4.27 -0.75 11.42
CA ASP A 54 3.09 0.09 11.68
C ASP A 54 3.49 1.55 11.45
N PHE A 55 3.12 2.09 10.31
CA PHE A 55 3.53 3.44 9.89
C PHE A 55 2.90 4.54 10.74
N VAL A 56 1.72 4.31 11.33
CA VAL A 56 1.09 5.28 12.24
C VAL A 56 1.90 5.40 13.52
N LYS A 57 2.21 4.28 14.17
CA LYS A 57 3.07 4.27 15.37
C LYS A 57 4.48 4.80 15.08
N LEU A 58 5.02 4.50 13.91
CA LEU A 58 6.31 5.02 13.50
C LEU A 58 6.28 6.56 13.39
N ALA A 59 5.25 7.13 12.76
CA ALA A 59 5.07 8.57 12.66
C ALA A 59 4.96 9.22 14.05
N GLU A 60 4.14 8.64 14.92
CA GLU A 60 3.96 9.12 16.30
C GLU A 60 5.27 9.07 17.11
N ALA A 61 6.07 8.03 16.96
CA ALA A 61 7.37 7.90 17.62
C ALA A 61 8.35 9.02 17.20
N TYR A 62 8.20 9.58 16.00
CA TYR A 62 8.96 10.73 15.51
C TYR A 62 8.28 12.08 15.81
N GLY A 63 7.18 12.12 16.56
CA GLY A 63 6.45 13.35 16.88
C GLY A 63 5.62 13.91 15.71
N ALA A 64 5.41 13.11 14.66
CA ALA A 64 4.52 13.43 13.55
C ALA A 64 3.07 12.98 13.88
N GLN A 65 2.10 13.47 13.10
CA GLN A 65 0.75 12.93 13.16
C GLN A 65 0.64 11.68 12.27
N GLY A 66 0.12 10.58 12.80
CA GLY A 66 -0.24 9.38 12.05
C GLY A 66 -1.74 9.29 11.83
N ILE A 67 -2.19 8.94 10.64
CA ILE A 67 -3.60 8.70 10.31
C ILE A 67 -3.67 7.44 9.47
N ARG A 68 -4.50 6.46 9.88
CA ARG A 68 -4.80 5.27 9.08
C ARG A 68 -6.12 5.44 8.36
N VAL A 69 -6.15 5.03 7.11
CA VAL A 69 -7.31 5.06 6.22
C VAL A 69 -7.50 3.66 5.65
N THR A 70 -8.66 3.07 5.84
CA THR A 70 -9.03 1.75 5.32
C THR A 70 -10.14 1.84 4.28
N LYS A 71 -10.87 2.97 4.24
CA LYS A 71 -12.00 3.21 3.34
C LYS A 71 -11.82 4.53 2.59
N VAL A 72 -12.29 4.56 1.34
CA VAL A 72 -12.16 5.75 0.47
C VAL A 72 -12.88 6.96 1.08
N GLU A 73 -13.98 6.74 1.77
CA GLU A 73 -14.80 7.78 2.40
C GLU A 73 -14.06 8.53 3.52
N GLU A 74 -13.01 7.92 4.08
CA GLU A 74 -12.21 8.52 5.14
C GLU A 74 -11.13 9.48 4.63
N LEU A 75 -10.82 9.44 3.31
CA LEU A 75 -9.71 10.21 2.73
C LEU A 75 -9.88 11.70 2.91
N GLU A 76 -11.05 12.26 2.64
CA GLU A 76 -11.30 13.70 2.77
C GLU A 76 -11.08 14.18 4.21
N ALA A 77 -11.59 13.43 5.18
CA ALA A 77 -11.39 13.73 6.60
C ALA A 77 -9.93 13.61 7.01
N ALA A 78 -9.19 12.62 6.47
CA ALA A 78 -7.77 12.44 6.74
C ALA A 78 -6.94 13.62 6.21
N PHE A 79 -7.18 14.06 4.99
CA PHE A 79 -6.51 15.25 4.42
C PHE A 79 -6.87 16.53 5.18
N THR A 80 -8.13 16.72 5.55
CA THR A 80 -8.57 17.87 6.36
C THR A 80 -7.82 17.92 7.70
N LYS A 81 -7.70 16.76 8.38
CA LYS A 81 -6.91 16.66 9.62
C LYS A 81 -5.43 16.96 9.41
N ALA A 82 -4.86 16.45 8.31
CA ALA A 82 -3.46 16.69 7.96
C ALA A 82 -3.19 18.20 7.71
N ASP A 83 -4.08 18.87 7.00
CA ASP A 83 -3.97 20.30 6.72
C ASP A 83 -4.15 21.17 7.97
N ALA A 84 -4.96 20.72 8.92
CA ALA A 84 -5.15 21.41 10.19
C ALA A 84 -3.95 21.25 11.14
N PHE A 85 -3.15 20.21 11.00
CA PHE A 85 -2.02 19.91 11.88
C PHE A 85 -0.82 20.81 11.56
N LYS A 86 -0.49 21.73 12.46
CA LYS A 86 0.61 22.72 12.27
C LYS A 86 1.86 22.42 13.08
N LYS A 87 1.85 21.38 13.93
CA LYS A 87 2.95 21.09 14.85
C LYS A 87 4.08 20.26 14.22
N GLY A 88 3.84 19.65 13.06
CA GLY A 88 4.80 18.78 12.39
C GLY A 88 4.26 18.21 11.07
N PRO A 89 4.94 17.23 10.49
CA PRO A 89 4.44 16.49 9.34
C PRO A 89 3.26 15.57 9.72
N THR A 90 2.46 15.19 8.73
CA THR A 90 1.44 14.16 8.87
C THR A 90 1.76 13.00 7.92
N LEU A 91 1.63 11.78 8.42
CA LEU A 91 1.66 10.56 7.61
C LEU A 91 0.25 9.99 7.53
N ILE A 92 -0.26 9.82 6.32
CA ILE A 92 -1.52 9.12 6.05
C ILE A 92 -1.17 7.75 5.48
N GLU A 93 -1.52 6.70 6.20
CA GLU A 93 -1.38 5.32 5.77
C GLU A 93 -2.69 4.82 5.19
N CYS A 94 -2.70 4.51 3.89
CA CYS A 94 -3.85 3.94 3.20
C CYS A 94 -3.64 2.44 3.03
N ILE A 95 -4.43 1.63 3.73
CA ILE A 95 -4.39 0.17 3.61
C ILE A 95 -5.14 -0.26 2.37
N VAL A 96 -4.49 -1.04 1.53
CA VAL A 96 -5.05 -1.56 0.28
C VAL A 96 -4.81 -3.06 0.16
N PRO A 97 -5.65 -3.81 -0.58
CA PRO A 97 -5.43 -5.22 -0.84
C PRO A 97 -4.08 -5.49 -1.50
N THR A 98 -3.44 -6.60 -1.10
CA THR A 98 -2.10 -6.98 -1.56
C THR A 98 -1.98 -7.06 -3.08
N GLU A 99 -2.94 -7.67 -3.75
CA GLU A 99 -2.89 -7.97 -5.19
C GLU A 99 -3.44 -6.85 -6.10
N LEU A 100 -3.56 -5.63 -5.59
CA LEU A 100 -3.85 -4.48 -6.45
C LEU A 100 -2.60 -4.08 -7.24
N ASN A 101 -2.69 -4.15 -8.55
CA ASN A 101 -1.63 -3.77 -9.47
C ASN A 101 -1.81 -2.34 -9.98
N VAL A 102 -0.69 -1.65 -10.18
CA VAL A 102 -0.67 -0.33 -10.81
C VAL A 102 -0.62 -0.52 -12.33
N LEU A 103 -1.72 -0.22 -12.99
CA LEU A 103 -1.87 -0.32 -14.44
C LEU A 103 -2.39 1.02 -15.01
N PRO A 104 -2.05 1.37 -16.25
CA PRO A 104 -1.23 0.61 -17.20
C PRO A 104 0.26 0.62 -16.88
N MET A 105 0.99 -0.42 -17.29
CA MET A 105 2.45 -0.45 -17.20
C MET A 105 3.12 -0.97 -18.47
N VAL A 106 4.30 -0.43 -18.77
CA VAL A 106 5.15 -0.92 -19.86
C VAL A 106 6.19 -1.87 -19.27
N PRO A 107 6.23 -3.15 -19.69
CA PRO A 107 7.27 -4.08 -19.24
C PRO A 107 8.67 -3.61 -19.64
N ALA A 108 9.67 -3.93 -18.83
CA ALA A 108 11.06 -3.56 -19.12
C ALA A 108 11.49 -4.06 -20.51
N GLY A 109 12.12 -3.20 -21.28
CA GLY A 109 12.58 -3.52 -22.62
C GLY A 109 11.49 -3.59 -23.72
N LYS A 110 10.25 -3.21 -23.39
CA LYS A 110 9.14 -3.17 -24.34
C LYS A 110 8.81 -1.75 -24.77
N SER A 111 8.06 -1.61 -25.88
CA SER A 111 7.57 -0.33 -26.37
C SER A 111 6.24 0.07 -25.70
N LEU A 112 5.83 1.32 -25.91
CA LEU A 112 4.52 1.81 -25.44
C LEU A 112 3.35 1.02 -26.05
N SER A 113 3.52 0.46 -27.27
CA SER A 113 2.51 -0.39 -27.90
C SER A 113 2.31 -1.74 -27.19
N ASP A 114 3.29 -2.17 -26.38
CA ASP A 114 3.26 -3.43 -25.64
C ASP A 114 2.76 -3.23 -24.19
N MET A 115 2.12 -2.08 -23.90
CA MET A 115 1.63 -1.72 -22.58
C MET A 115 0.59 -2.73 -22.06
N LEU A 116 0.78 -3.16 -20.82
CA LEU A 116 -0.20 -3.96 -20.10
C LEU A 116 -1.30 -3.04 -19.57
N LEU A 117 -2.52 -3.24 -20.04
CA LEU A 117 -3.68 -2.42 -19.67
C LEU A 117 -4.52 -3.05 -18.54
N LYS A 118 -4.36 -4.35 -18.31
CA LYS A 118 -5.08 -5.13 -17.31
C LYS A 118 -4.25 -6.33 -16.87
N ASP A 119 -4.59 -6.88 -15.71
CA ASP A 119 -3.97 -8.11 -15.22
C ASP A 119 -4.15 -9.26 -16.23
N LYS A 120 -3.11 -10.07 -16.35
CA LYS A 120 -3.25 -11.37 -17.01
C LYS A 120 -4.10 -12.24 -16.10
N LYS A 121 -5.21 -12.74 -16.62
CA LYS A 121 -6.04 -13.73 -15.93
C LYS A 121 -5.26 -15.03 -15.76
#